data_bd788de1bc5d9a7fcf49c0cb7f67d2e1
#
_entry.id   bd788de1bc5d9a7fcf49c0cb7f67d2e1
#
_cell.length_a   1.000
_cell.length_b   1.000
_cell.length_c   1.000
_cell.angle_alpha   90.00
_cell.angle_beta   90.00
_cell.angle_gamma   90.00
#
_symmetry.space_group_name_H-M   'P 1'
#
loop_
_entity.id
_entity.type
_entity.pdbx_description
1 polymer ?
#
loop_
_entity_poly.entity_id
_entity_poly.type
_entity_poly.pdbx_seq_one_letter_code
_entity_poly.pdbx_strand_id
1 'polypeptide(L)'
;MAKLSKSAAVSDSNFRVTILVTTPLLKFMAEFVLNKAQRLTFDSSSPNGILLFREVSKLIVAYGSRILSLPNAADIYAFKYKGIWISLTILSRGDFDFGVALSGNYVNFGVFELYGDRALSDALDIALKMTLLIPLADILAFRKLTRAYFAFLEVLFNSHIVFILNMDTNTFRHIVGSLESGLKGLDTNISSQCASAVDNLAAFYFNNIAMGEAPTTPAAVNLARHIVECPNLFPEVRNSIFVLQRDGLSFAV
;
A
#
# COMPACT_ATOMS: atom_id res chain seq x y z
N MET A 1 -28.34 -10.81 31.52
CA MET A 1 -28.27 -11.01 30.04
C MET A 1 -28.81 -9.82 29.20
N ALA A 2 -29.89 -9.13 29.58
CA ALA A 2 -30.45 -8.02 28.77
C ALA A 2 -29.58 -6.75 28.66
N LYS A 3 -28.66 -6.46 29.57
CA LYS A 3 -27.75 -5.29 29.49
C LYS A 3 -26.60 -5.48 28.49
N LEU A 4 -26.13 -6.71 28.27
CA LEU A 4 -25.08 -7.03 27.29
C LEU A 4 -25.59 -6.95 25.85
N SER A 5 -26.86 -7.34 25.60
CA SER A 5 -27.45 -7.27 24.27
C SER A 5 -27.75 -5.82 23.81
N LYS A 6 -28.14 -4.93 24.74
CA LYS A 6 -28.35 -3.50 24.43
C LYS A 6 -27.03 -2.77 24.15
N SER A 7 -25.96 -3.09 24.86
CA SER A 7 -24.64 -2.49 24.60
C SER A 7 -24.08 -2.91 23.24
N ALA A 8 -24.23 -4.18 22.85
CA ALA A 8 -23.80 -4.67 21.53
C ALA A 8 -24.62 -4.04 20.40
N ALA A 9 -25.93 -3.89 20.54
CA ALA A 9 -26.80 -3.30 19.53
C ALA A 9 -26.55 -1.79 19.33
N VAL A 10 -26.25 -1.04 20.41
CA VAL A 10 -25.88 0.39 20.33
C VAL A 10 -24.49 0.55 19.70
N SER A 11 -23.56 -0.35 19.99
CA SER A 11 -22.25 -0.39 19.33
C SER A 11 -22.38 -0.63 17.82
N ASP A 12 -23.26 -1.56 17.41
CA ASP A 12 -23.49 -1.93 16.01
C ASP A 12 -24.19 -0.79 15.23
N SER A 13 -25.14 -0.09 15.83
CA SER A 13 -25.82 1.06 15.21
C SER A 13 -24.89 2.26 14.99
N ASN A 14 -24.09 2.62 15.98
CA ASN A 14 -23.07 3.67 15.85
C ASN A 14 -21.99 3.30 14.82
N PHE A 15 -21.70 2.04 14.69
CA PHE A 15 -20.77 1.50 13.72
C PHE A 15 -21.29 1.64 12.28
N ARG A 16 -22.54 1.25 12.02
CA ARG A 16 -23.18 1.40 10.70
C ARG A 16 -23.24 2.84 10.25
N VAL A 17 -23.62 3.75 11.14
CA VAL A 17 -23.65 5.19 10.86
C VAL A 17 -22.27 5.71 10.48
N THR A 18 -21.23 5.28 11.17
CA THR A 18 -19.84 5.72 10.86
C THR A 18 -19.41 5.26 9.48
N ILE A 19 -19.65 4.00 9.09
CA ILE A 19 -19.29 3.50 7.75
C ILE A 19 -20.09 4.18 6.66
N LEU A 20 -21.36 4.46 6.91
CA LEU A 20 -22.23 5.19 5.97
C LEU A 20 -21.71 6.61 5.66
N VAL A 21 -21.03 7.24 6.61
CA VAL A 21 -20.44 8.58 6.44
C VAL A 21 -19.00 8.51 5.92
N THR A 22 -18.16 7.62 6.50
CA THR A 22 -16.73 7.60 6.17
C THR A 22 -16.44 7.03 4.78
N THR A 23 -17.20 6.04 4.32
CA THR A 23 -16.99 5.46 2.97
C THR A 23 -17.25 6.48 1.85
N PRO A 24 -18.33 7.26 1.84
CA PRO A 24 -18.52 8.36 0.89
C PRO A 24 -17.41 9.41 0.96
N LEU A 25 -16.95 9.78 2.16
CA LEU A 25 -15.87 10.74 2.35
C LEU A 25 -14.55 10.21 1.74
N LEU A 26 -14.18 8.97 2.00
CA LEU A 26 -13.01 8.35 1.39
C LEU A 26 -13.12 8.29 -0.13
N LYS A 27 -14.30 7.98 -0.68
CA LYS A 27 -14.51 8.01 -2.14
C LYS A 27 -14.36 9.41 -2.72
N PHE A 28 -14.93 10.40 -2.06
CA PHE A 28 -14.75 11.79 -2.45
C PHE A 28 -13.27 12.16 -2.47
N MET A 29 -12.53 11.82 -1.41
CA MET A 29 -11.09 12.09 -1.34
C MET A 29 -10.31 11.33 -2.41
N ALA A 30 -10.68 10.09 -2.74
CA ALA A 30 -10.05 9.32 -3.80
C ALA A 30 -10.21 9.97 -5.20
N GLU A 31 -11.38 10.52 -5.49
CA GLU A 31 -11.63 11.26 -6.73
C GLU A 31 -10.99 12.65 -6.70
N PHE A 32 -10.96 13.28 -5.55
CA PHE A 32 -10.35 14.60 -5.36
C PHE A 32 -8.84 14.54 -5.57
N VAL A 33 -8.17 13.55 -4.97
CA VAL A 33 -6.71 13.31 -5.13
C VAL A 33 -6.38 12.92 -6.57
N LEU A 34 -7.23 12.14 -7.24
CA LEU A 34 -7.03 11.77 -8.65
C LEU A 34 -7.00 12.99 -9.58
N ASN A 35 -7.70 14.06 -9.24
CA ASN A 35 -7.76 15.32 -10.00
C ASN A 35 -7.84 15.13 -11.53
N LYS A 36 -8.57 14.11 -11.98
CA LYS A 36 -8.66 13.68 -13.38
C LYS A 36 -8.98 14.80 -14.37
N ALA A 37 -9.72 15.80 -13.91
CA ALA A 37 -10.11 16.95 -14.72
C ALA A 37 -9.08 18.10 -14.67
N GLN A 38 -7.96 17.93 -13.97
CA GLN A 38 -6.90 18.93 -13.75
C GLN A 38 -7.45 20.30 -13.29
N ARG A 39 -8.55 20.28 -12.55
CA ARG A 39 -9.21 21.51 -12.04
C ARG A 39 -8.52 22.09 -10.83
N LEU A 40 -7.74 21.30 -10.13
CA LEU A 40 -6.92 21.73 -9.01
C LEU A 40 -5.50 21.94 -9.52
N THR A 41 -5.10 23.17 -9.54
CA THR A 41 -3.70 23.56 -9.78
C THR A 41 -3.17 24.18 -8.51
N PHE A 42 -2.08 23.66 -8.00
CA PHE A 42 -1.37 24.29 -6.90
C PHE A 42 -0.15 25.03 -7.48
N ASP A 43 0.04 26.26 -7.07
CA ASP A 43 1.27 26.97 -7.38
C ASP A 43 2.45 26.20 -6.76
N SER A 44 3.57 26.07 -7.49
CA SER A 44 4.79 25.40 -7.03
C SER A 44 5.36 26.01 -5.75
N SER A 45 5.08 27.29 -5.51
CA SER A 45 5.42 28.00 -4.27
C SER A 45 4.42 27.79 -3.12
N SER A 46 3.28 27.16 -3.39
CA SER A 46 2.20 27.01 -2.41
C SER A 46 2.32 25.70 -1.63
N PRO A 47 2.23 25.72 -0.30
CA PRO A 47 2.23 24.50 0.52
C PRO A 47 0.91 23.71 0.43
N ASN A 48 -0.07 24.15 -0.37
CA ASN A 48 -1.42 23.59 -0.36
C ASN A 48 -1.47 22.11 -0.75
N GLY A 49 -0.62 21.65 -1.68
CA GLY A 49 -0.50 20.24 -2.04
C GLY A 49 -0.02 19.39 -0.87
N ILE A 50 1.01 19.86 -0.16
CA ILE A 50 1.56 19.20 1.03
C ILE A 50 0.50 19.16 2.15
N LEU A 51 -0.20 20.27 2.39
CA LEU A 51 -1.26 20.35 3.39
C LEU A 51 -2.42 19.40 3.07
N LEU A 52 -2.85 19.34 1.79
CA LEU A 52 -3.89 18.42 1.36
C LEU A 52 -3.47 16.99 1.61
N PHE A 53 -2.27 16.60 1.19
CA PHE A 53 -1.76 15.24 1.39
C PHE A 53 -1.69 14.88 2.88
N ARG A 54 -1.22 15.80 3.72
CA ARG A 54 -1.17 15.64 5.17
C ARG A 54 -2.56 15.39 5.79
N GLU A 55 -3.57 16.16 5.37
CA GLU A 55 -4.94 16.00 5.91
C GLU A 55 -5.58 14.69 5.39
N VAL A 56 -5.31 14.29 4.14
CA VAL A 56 -5.73 12.98 3.61
C VAL A 56 -5.07 11.84 4.36
N SER A 57 -3.77 11.94 4.65
CA SER A 57 -3.04 10.96 5.46
C SER A 57 -3.65 10.81 6.85
N LYS A 58 -3.96 11.90 7.53
CA LYS A 58 -4.66 11.87 8.83
C LYS A 58 -6.03 11.19 8.75
N LEU A 59 -6.79 11.43 7.67
CA LEU A 59 -8.07 10.77 7.45
C LEU A 59 -7.89 9.24 7.33
N ILE A 60 -6.88 8.79 6.57
CA ILE A 60 -6.57 7.37 6.42
C ILE A 60 -6.16 6.75 7.76
N VAL A 61 -5.32 7.44 8.54
CA VAL A 61 -4.91 6.97 9.87
C VAL A 61 -6.11 6.85 10.81
N ALA A 62 -6.98 7.86 10.85
CA ALA A 62 -8.18 7.83 11.68
C ALA A 62 -9.14 6.70 11.29
N TYR A 63 -9.35 6.52 9.97
CA TYR A 63 -10.18 5.43 9.45
C TYR A 63 -9.57 4.07 9.77
N GLY A 64 -8.28 3.86 9.46
CA GLY A 64 -7.60 2.60 9.65
C GLY A 64 -7.52 2.17 11.10
N SER A 65 -7.17 3.08 12.01
CA SER A 65 -7.14 2.83 13.46
C SER A 65 -8.50 2.33 13.96
N ARG A 66 -9.58 2.89 13.43
CA ARG A 66 -10.93 2.45 13.79
C ARG A 66 -11.26 1.07 13.21
N ILE A 67 -10.94 0.81 11.94
CA ILE A 67 -11.18 -0.49 11.29
C ILE A 67 -10.41 -1.62 11.96
N LEU A 68 -9.17 -1.36 12.40
CA LEU A 68 -8.34 -2.34 13.12
C LEU A 68 -8.95 -2.75 14.47
N SER A 69 -9.66 -1.84 15.13
CA SER A 69 -10.29 -2.10 16.43
C SER A 69 -11.63 -2.84 16.35
N LEU A 70 -12.19 -3.02 15.14
CA LEU A 70 -13.53 -3.57 14.97
C LEU A 70 -13.54 -5.08 14.80
N PRO A 71 -14.51 -5.80 15.39
CA PRO A 71 -14.72 -7.21 15.14
C PRO A 71 -15.16 -7.46 13.71
N ASN A 72 -15.05 -8.69 13.25
CA ASN A 72 -15.55 -9.07 11.94
C ASN A 72 -17.09 -9.09 11.93
N ALA A 73 -17.67 -8.40 10.94
CA ALA A 73 -19.11 -8.36 10.71
C ALA A 73 -19.52 -9.44 9.70
N ALA A 74 -20.82 -9.75 9.62
CA ALA A 74 -21.36 -10.72 8.68
C ALA A 74 -21.06 -10.36 7.20
N ASP A 75 -21.12 -9.06 6.83
CA ASP A 75 -20.71 -8.58 5.52
C ASP A 75 -19.38 -7.84 5.64
N ILE A 76 -18.28 -8.60 5.70
CA ILE A 76 -16.94 -8.07 5.88
C ILE A 76 -16.51 -7.18 4.70
N TYR A 77 -16.99 -7.46 3.48
CA TYR A 77 -16.66 -6.65 2.32
C TYR A 77 -17.22 -5.22 2.41
N ALA A 78 -18.52 -5.11 2.67
CA ALA A 78 -19.15 -3.79 2.77
C ALA A 78 -18.61 -2.99 3.96
N PHE A 79 -18.31 -3.68 5.07
CA PHE A 79 -17.93 -3.03 6.31
C PHE A 79 -16.43 -2.71 6.43
N LYS A 80 -15.55 -3.57 5.91
CA LYS A 80 -14.09 -3.38 6.04
C LYS A 80 -13.42 -3.20 4.67
N TYR A 81 -13.53 -4.17 3.79
CA TYR A 81 -12.72 -4.24 2.57
C TYR A 81 -12.97 -3.06 1.63
N LYS A 82 -14.22 -2.56 1.59
CA LYS A 82 -14.57 -1.43 0.73
C LYS A 82 -13.83 -0.15 1.12
N GLY A 83 -13.71 0.18 2.38
CA GLY A 83 -12.97 1.36 2.81
C GLY A 83 -11.47 1.14 2.72
N ILE A 84 -10.99 -0.09 2.95
CA ILE A 84 -9.58 -0.43 2.83
C ILE A 84 -9.11 -0.22 1.38
N TRP A 85 -9.79 -0.84 0.38
CA TRP A 85 -9.35 -0.65 -1.00
C TRP A 85 -9.42 0.80 -1.48
N ILE A 86 -10.35 1.62 -0.95
CA ILE A 86 -10.40 3.05 -1.26
C ILE A 86 -9.19 3.77 -0.66
N SER A 87 -8.85 3.48 0.59
CA SER A 87 -7.66 4.06 1.25
C SER A 87 -6.37 3.69 0.52
N LEU A 88 -6.21 2.42 0.11
CA LEU A 88 -5.08 1.99 -0.71
C LEU A 88 -5.04 2.73 -2.05
N THR A 89 -6.20 2.91 -2.70
CA THR A 89 -6.30 3.66 -3.95
C THR A 89 -5.90 5.13 -3.78
N ILE A 90 -6.24 5.75 -2.66
CA ILE A 90 -5.81 7.14 -2.37
C ILE A 90 -4.29 7.21 -2.26
N LEU A 91 -3.67 6.29 -1.52
CA LEU A 91 -2.22 6.27 -1.33
C LEU A 91 -1.48 5.96 -2.64
N SER A 92 -1.96 4.97 -3.42
CA SER A 92 -1.35 4.65 -4.72
C SER A 92 -1.43 5.80 -5.71
N ARG A 93 -2.53 6.56 -5.72
CA ARG A 93 -2.73 7.71 -6.61
C ARG A 93 -1.98 8.95 -6.12
N GLY A 94 -1.96 9.17 -4.80
CA GLY A 94 -1.30 10.31 -4.19
C GLY A 94 0.20 10.36 -4.49
N ASP A 95 0.84 9.20 -4.57
CA ASP A 95 2.27 9.11 -4.86
C ASP A 95 2.59 9.26 -6.37
N PHE A 96 1.72 8.74 -7.24
CA PHE A 96 1.94 8.74 -8.70
C PHE A 96 1.42 10.01 -9.39
N ASP A 97 0.23 10.50 -9.02
CA ASP A 97 -0.44 11.60 -9.74
C ASP A 97 -0.21 12.98 -9.12
N PHE A 98 0.13 13.06 -7.83
CA PHE A 98 0.51 14.35 -7.24
C PHE A 98 1.79 14.91 -7.87
N GLY A 99 2.71 14.06 -8.32
CA GLY A 99 3.89 14.47 -9.07
C GLY A 99 3.56 15.00 -10.47
N VAL A 100 2.55 14.44 -11.14
CA VAL A 100 2.15 14.83 -12.52
C VAL A 100 1.13 15.97 -12.50
N ALA A 101 0.17 15.97 -11.57
CA ALA A 101 -0.87 16.99 -11.49
C ALA A 101 -0.36 18.36 -11.03
N LEU A 102 0.77 18.43 -10.34
CA LEU A 102 1.42 19.65 -9.89
C LEU A 102 2.48 20.17 -10.89
N SER A 103 2.22 20.06 -12.19
CA SER A 103 3.00 20.72 -13.26
C SER A 103 4.53 20.67 -13.05
N GLY A 104 5.09 19.45 -12.92
CA GLY A 104 6.54 19.25 -12.97
C GLY A 104 7.31 19.52 -11.67
N ASN A 105 6.66 19.85 -10.58
CA ASN A 105 7.30 19.94 -9.28
C ASN A 105 6.86 18.76 -8.40
N TYR A 106 7.77 17.83 -8.21
CA TYR A 106 7.69 16.74 -7.24
C TYR A 106 7.30 17.31 -5.87
N VAL A 107 6.18 16.87 -5.30
CA VAL A 107 6.07 16.86 -3.83
C VAL A 107 7.11 15.84 -3.38
N ASN A 108 8.29 16.31 -3.06
CA ASN A 108 9.34 15.46 -2.52
C ASN A 108 8.88 15.00 -1.14
N PHE A 109 8.42 13.75 -1.03
CA PHE A 109 7.98 13.18 0.26
C PHE A 109 9.10 13.18 1.32
N GLY A 110 10.36 13.28 0.92
CA GLY A 110 11.49 13.57 1.80
C GLY A 110 11.34 14.89 2.59
N VAL A 111 10.48 15.82 2.12
CA VAL A 111 10.15 17.03 2.87
C VAL A 111 9.43 16.69 4.19
N PHE A 112 8.55 15.68 4.20
CA PHE A 112 7.87 15.25 5.44
C PHE A 112 8.87 14.72 6.45
N GLU A 113 9.82 13.89 6.02
CA GLU A 113 10.88 13.36 6.88
C GLU A 113 11.82 14.46 7.36
N LEU A 114 12.19 15.40 6.45
CA LEU A 114 13.08 16.51 6.77
C LEU A 114 12.51 17.43 7.87
N TYR A 115 11.19 17.65 7.86
CA TYR A 115 10.51 18.45 8.88
C TYR A 115 9.94 17.61 10.04
N GLY A 116 10.24 16.31 10.11
CA GLY A 116 9.76 15.42 11.16
C GLY A 116 8.24 15.18 11.15
N ASP A 117 7.58 15.43 10.00
CA ASP A 117 6.14 15.17 9.84
C ASP A 117 5.92 13.68 9.53
N ARG A 118 5.24 12.99 10.42
CA ARG A 118 4.98 11.55 10.33
C ARG A 118 3.71 11.20 9.55
N ALA A 119 3.00 12.17 8.99
CA ALA A 119 1.70 11.93 8.36
C ALA A 119 1.75 10.84 7.28
N LEU A 120 2.76 10.86 6.41
CA LEU A 120 2.94 9.83 5.39
C LEU A 120 3.31 8.48 6.01
N SER A 121 4.33 8.43 6.86
CA SER A 121 4.78 7.18 7.47
C SER A 121 3.68 6.50 8.30
N ASP A 122 2.89 7.29 9.04
CA ASP A 122 1.76 6.80 9.81
C ASP A 122 0.62 6.29 8.90
N ALA A 123 0.39 6.95 7.74
CA ALA A 123 -0.60 6.49 6.76
C ALA A 123 -0.17 5.19 6.07
N LEU A 124 1.10 5.05 5.71
CA LEU A 124 1.64 3.81 5.14
C LEU A 124 1.59 2.65 6.14
N ASP A 125 1.97 2.90 7.40
CA ASP A 125 1.94 1.91 8.47
C ASP A 125 0.52 1.39 8.73
N ILE A 126 -0.45 2.30 8.85
CA ILE A 126 -1.85 1.90 9.07
C ILE A 126 -2.45 1.19 7.85
N ALA A 127 -2.10 1.63 6.63
CA ALA A 127 -2.55 0.98 5.40
C ALA A 127 -2.00 -0.45 5.31
N LEU A 128 -0.73 -0.65 5.60
CA LEU A 128 -0.13 -1.97 5.63
C LEU A 128 -0.78 -2.86 6.70
N LYS A 129 -0.99 -2.36 7.92
CA LYS A 129 -1.70 -3.09 8.97
C LYS A 129 -3.11 -3.49 8.56
N MET A 130 -3.84 -2.62 7.86
CA MET A 130 -5.16 -2.95 7.32
C MET A 130 -5.11 -4.09 6.30
N THR A 131 -4.09 -4.11 5.42
CA THR A 131 -3.94 -5.16 4.41
C THR A 131 -3.53 -6.51 5.01
N LEU A 132 -2.66 -6.51 6.01
CA LEU A 132 -2.21 -7.72 6.70
C LEU A 132 -3.33 -8.45 7.47
N LEU A 133 -4.42 -7.75 7.78
CA LEU A 133 -5.63 -8.37 8.39
C LEU A 133 -6.48 -9.14 7.39
N ILE A 134 -6.25 -8.94 6.08
CA ILE A 134 -7.08 -9.55 5.04
C ILE A 134 -6.37 -10.81 4.56
N PRO A 135 -7.02 -11.99 4.62
CA PRO A 135 -6.47 -13.19 4.01
C PRO A 135 -6.16 -12.97 2.52
N LEU A 136 -5.04 -13.46 2.03
CA LEU A 136 -4.65 -13.30 0.63
C LEU A 136 -5.72 -13.84 -0.34
N ALA A 137 -6.41 -14.92 0.05
CA ALA A 137 -7.52 -15.47 -0.73
C ALA A 137 -8.66 -14.45 -0.92
N ASP A 138 -8.98 -13.65 0.10
CA ASP A 138 -9.99 -12.60 0.00
C ASP A 138 -9.48 -11.41 -0.82
N ILE A 139 -8.20 -11.05 -0.68
CA ILE A 139 -7.58 -10.02 -1.54
C ILE A 139 -7.75 -10.41 -3.01
N LEU A 140 -7.47 -11.65 -3.36
CA LEU A 140 -7.56 -12.14 -4.74
C LEU A 140 -9.00 -12.34 -5.22
N ALA A 141 -9.95 -12.61 -4.32
CA ALA A 141 -11.37 -12.83 -4.65
C ALA A 141 -12.10 -11.53 -5.04
N PHE A 142 -11.71 -10.39 -4.48
CA PHE A 142 -12.39 -9.11 -4.69
C PHE A 142 -11.62 -8.19 -5.64
N ARG A 143 -11.96 -8.17 -6.93
CA ARG A 143 -11.24 -7.47 -8.00
C ARG A 143 -10.80 -6.04 -7.68
N LYS A 144 -11.63 -5.23 -6.98
CA LYS A 144 -11.27 -3.85 -6.61
C LYS A 144 -10.20 -3.84 -5.53
N LEU A 145 -10.29 -4.76 -4.58
CA LEU A 145 -9.30 -4.92 -3.51
C LEU A 145 -7.98 -5.42 -4.09
N THR A 146 -8.02 -6.44 -4.97
CA THR A 146 -6.84 -6.97 -5.67
C THR A 146 -6.05 -5.86 -6.36
N ARG A 147 -6.73 -5.07 -7.20
CA ARG A 147 -6.09 -3.97 -7.95
C ARG A 147 -5.52 -2.90 -7.04
N ALA A 148 -6.25 -2.49 -6.01
CA ALA A 148 -5.78 -1.49 -5.07
C ALA A 148 -4.59 -1.99 -4.24
N TYR A 149 -4.59 -3.27 -3.87
CA TYR A 149 -3.52 -3.89 -3.11
C TYR A 149 -2.22 -3.94 -3.91
N PHE A 150 -2.24 -4.48 -5.13
CA PHE A 150 -1.01 -4.59 -5.93
C PHE A 150 -0.50 -3.24 -6.42
N ALA A 151 -1.38 -2.28 -6.74
CA ALA A 151 -0.98 -0.91 -7.02
C ALA A 151 -0.32 -0.24 -5.80
N PHE A 152 -0.82 -0.49 -4.61
CA PHE A 152 -0.20 0.01 -3.37
C PHE A 152 1.16 -0.65 -3.11
N LEU A 153 1.31 -1.96 -3.34
CA LEU A 153 2.60 -2.62 -3.22
C LEU A 153 3.61 -2.08 -4.24
N GLU A 154 3.21 -1.89 -5.48
CA GLU A 154 4.06 -1.27 -6.51
C GLU A 154 4.63 0.07 -6.02
N VAL A 155 3.79 0.95 -5.50
CA VAL A 155 4.22 2.23 -4.93
C VAL A 155 5.19 2.05 -3.76
N LEU A 156 4.90 1.13 -2.84
CA LEU A 156 5.78 0.86 -1.70
C LEU A 156 7.18 0.40 -2.13
N PHE A 157 7.28 -0.48 -3.12
CA PHE A 157 8.56 -0.96 -3.61
C PHE A 157 9.29 0.07 -4.49
N ASN A 158 8.56 0.92 -5.21
CA ASN A 158 9.17 1.92 -6.09
C ASN A 158 9.65 3.15 -5.30
N SER A 159 8.84 3.67 -4.39
CA SER A 159 9.09 4.95 -3.73
C SER A 159 9.45 4.82 -2.24
N HIS A 160 9.06 3.73 -1.59
CA HIS A 160 9.18 3.54 -0.14
C HIS A 160 9.80 2.20 0.25
N ILE A 161 10.75 1.68 -0.55
CA ILE A 161 11.35 0.36 -0.33
C ILE A 161 11.98 0.22 1.07
N VAL A 162 12.61 1.27 1.58
CA VAL A 162 13.21 1.29 2.92
C VAL A 162 12.17 1.00 4.01
N PHE A 163 10.94 1.50 3.83
CA PHE A 163 9.84 1.24 4.76
C PHE A 163 9.53 -0.27 4.83
N ILE A 164 9.44 -0.95 3.68
CA ILE A 164 9.20 -2.40 3.60
C ILE A 164 10.37 -3.20 4.19
N LEU A 165 11.60 -2.83 3.90
CA LEU A 165 12.80 -3.52 4.39
C LEU A 165 13.00 -3.38 5.90
N ASN A 166 12.44 -2.37 6.52
CA ASN A 166 12.48 -2.18 7.97
C ASN A 166 11.41 -2.97 8.74
N MET A 167 10.53 -3.70 8.04
CA MET A 167 9.54 -4.58 8.66
C MET A 167 10.20 -5.83 9.27
N ASP A 168 9.44 -6.54 10.11
CA ASP A 168 9.85 -7.88 10.56
C ASP A 168 9.82 -8.88 9.39
N THR A 169 10.62 -9.94 9.50
CA THR A 169 10.78 -10.91 8.41
C THR A 169 9.50 -11.66 8.05
N ASN A 170 8.60 -11.88 9.01
CA ASN A 170 7.33 -12.54 8.70
C ASN A 170 6.43 -11.65 7.84
N THR A 171 6.33 -10.36 8.18
CA THR A 171 5.60 -9.37 7.39
C THR A 171 6.23 -9.21 6.01
N PHE A 172 7.55 -9.08 5.92
CA PHE A 172 8.28 -9.01 4.65
C PHE A 172 8.00 -10.23 3.77
N ARG A 173 8.13 -11.44 4.34
CA ARG A 173 7.84 -12.70 3.62
C ARG A 173 6.39 -12.76 3.12
N HIS A 174 5.43 -12.32 3.94
CA HIS A 174 4.02 -12.29 3.53
C HIS A 174 3.79 -11.36 2.33
N ILE A 175 4.39 -10.16 2.36
CA ILE A 175 4.27 -9.18 1.28
C ILE A 175 4.92 -9.71 -0.01
N VAL A 176 6.17 -10.17 0.05
CA VAL A 176 6.88 -10.69 -1.13
C VAL A 176 6.22 -11.96 -1.67
N GLY A 177 5.72 -12.85 -0.80
CA GLY A 177 4.94 -14.03 -1.20
C GLY A 177 3.62 -13.66 -1.89
N SER A 178 3.01 -12.52 -1.54
CA SER A 178 1.82 -12.03 -2.25
C SER A 178 2.13 -11.54 -3.66
N LEU A 179 3.32 -10.94 -3.89
CA LEU A 179 3.78 -10.57 -5.24
C LEU A 179 3.90 -11.80 -6.15
N GLU A 180 4.40 -12.92 -5.64
CA GLU A 180 4.45 -14.18 -6.37
C GLU A 180 3.04 -14.62 -6.82
N SER A 181 2.05 -14.50 -5.95
CA SER A 181 0.65 -14.80 -6.30
C SER A 181 0.10 -13.87 -7.38
N GLY A 182 0.46 -12.58 -7.34
CA GLY A 182 0.10 -11.60 -8.36
C GLY A 182 0.77 -11.86 -9.71
N LEU A 183 2.04 -12.29 -9.72
CA LEU A 183 2.77 -12.69 -10.92
C LEU A 183 2.11 -13.90 -11.62
N LYS A 184 1.62 -14.87 -10.85
CA LYS A 184 0.92 -16.07 -11.37
C LYS A 184 -0.51 -15.78 -11.83
N GLY A 185 -1.03 -14.58 -11.58
CA GLY A 185 -2.39 -14.17 -11.94
C GLY A 185 -2.56 -13.93 -13.43
N LEU A 186 -3.82 -13.97 -13.90
CA LEU A 186 -4.17 -13.74 -15.31
C LEU A 186 -4.35 -12.26 -15.69
N ASP A 187 -4.34 -11.34 -14.72
CA ASP A 187 -4.47 -9.88 -14.98
C ASP A 187 -3.08 -9.31 -15.26
N THR A 188 -2.83 -8.97 -16.53
CA THR A 188 -1.53 -8.47 -17.00
C THR A 188 -1.09 -7.20 -16.29
N ASN A 189 -2.01 -6.31 -15.90
CA ASN A 189 -1.67 -5.10 -15.16
C ASN A 189 -1.12 -5.46 -13.77
N ILE A 190 -1.74 -6.42 -13.09
CA ILE A 190 -1.28 -6.89 -11.78
C ILE A 190 0.08 -7.57 -11.91
N SER A 191 0.26 -8.44 -12.91
CA SER A 191 1.55 -9.10 -13.14
C SER A 191 2.66 -8.08 -13.45
N SER A 192 2.38 -7.03 -14.22
CA SER A 192 3.32 -5.95 -14.49
C SER A 192 3.70 -5.16 -13.24
N GLN A 193 2.72 -4.80 -12.41
CA GLN A 193 2.95 -4.12 -11.12
C GLN A 193 3.81 -4.97 -10.18
N CYS A 194 3.52 -6.27 -10.09
CA CYS A 194 4.32 -7.20 -9.28
C CYS A 194 5.74 -7.35 -9.83
N ALA A 195 5.92 -7.40 -11.15
CA ALA A 195 7.24 -7.48 -11.78
C ALA A 195 8.05 -6.20 -11.49
N SER A 196 7.44 -5.01 -11.63
CA SER A 196 8.06 -3.73 -11.26
C SER A 196 8.51 -3.70 -9.79
N ALA A 197 7.67 -4.17 -8.88
CA ALA A 197 8.01 -4.25 -7.46
C ALA A 197 9.20 -5.18 -7.19
N VAL A 198 9.24 -6.33 -7.84
CA VAL A 198 10.34 -7.30 -7.71
C VAL A 198 11.63 -6.78 -8.34
N ASP A 199 11.55 -6.08 -9.46
CA ASP A 199 12.71 -5.46 -10.11
C ASP A 199 13.35 -4.41 -9.22
N ASN A 200 12.55 -3.54 -8.59
CA ASN A 200 13.05 -2.55 -7.62
C ASN A 200 13.70 -3.21 -6.39
N LEU A 201 13.14 -4.32 -5.90
CA LEU A 201 13.76 -5.08 -4.82
C LEU A 201 15.10 -5.70 -5.25
N ALA A 202 15.18 -6.25 -6.46
CA ALA A 202 16.40 -6.80 -7.03
C ALA A 202 17.45 -5.71 -7.27
N ALA A 203 17.05 -4.54 -7.79
CA ALA A 203 17.93 -3.38 -7.96
C ALA A 203 18.49 -2.90 -6.62
N PHE A 204 17.64 -2.81 -5.59
CA PHE A 204 18.10 -2.46 -4.24
C PHE A 204 19.13 -3.46 -3.70
N TYR A 205 18.86 -4.77 -3.85
CA TYR A 205 19.80 -5.83 -3.46
C TYR A 205 21.14 -5.70 -4.19
N PHE A 206 21.09 -5.55 -5.52
CA PHE A 206 22.30 -5.44 -6.33
C PHE A 206 23.14 -4.23 -5.92
N ASN A 207 22.52 -3.07 -5.78
CA ASN A 207 23.22 -1.82 -5.49
C ASN A 207 23.77 -1.73 -4.05
N ASN A 208 23.20 -2.46 -3.09
CA ASN A 208 23.55 -2.32 -1.67
C ASN A 208 24.19 -3.54 -1.04
N ILE A 209 24.13 -4.73 -1.68
CA ILE A 209 24.61 -5.98 -1.08
C ILE A 209 25.51 -6.76 -2.04
N ALA A 210 25.12 -6.92 -3.32
CA ALA A 210 25.82 -7.79 -4.25
C ALA A 210 27.19 -7.27 -4.72
N MET A 211 27.45 -5.97 -4.59
CA MET A 211 28.70 -5.33 -5.01
C MET A 211 29.90 -5.62 -4.08
N GLY A 212 29.72 -6.47 -3.08
CA GLY A 212 30.82 -7.02 -2.26
C GLY A 212 31.28 -6.14 -1.08
N GLU A 213 30.66 -4.98 -0.88
CA GLU A 213 30.85 -4.17 0.33
C GLU A 213 29.89 -4.63 1.44
N ALA A 214 30.33 -4.52 2.70
CA ALA A 214 29.42 -4.80 3.82
C ALA A 214 28.21 -3.85 3.78
N PRO A 215 26.98 -4.33 4.05
CA PRO A 215 25.79 -3.49 4.07
C PRO A 215 25.96 -2.32 5.04
N THR A 216 25.94 -1.10 4.53
CA THR A 216 26.19 0.12 5.32
C THR A 216 24.92 0.78 5.85
N THR A 217 23.80 0.55 5.18
CA THR A 217 22.52 1.12 5.58
C THR A 217 21.67 0.14 6.39
N PRO A 218 20.86 0.61 7.37
CA PRO A 218 19.97 -0.26 8.13
C PRO A 218 19.04 -1.11 7.24
N ALA A 219 18.55 -0.53 6.15
CA ALA A 219 17.69 -1.25 5.19
C ALA A 219 18.43 -2.39 4.49
N ALA A 220 19.70 -2.18 4.08
CA ALA A 220 20.52 -3.22 3.47
C ALA A 220 20.84 -4.36 4.45
N VAL A 221 21.14 -4.03 5.71
CA VAL A 221 21.33 -5.02 6.79
C VAL A 221 20.06 -5.85 7.01
N ASN A 222 18.90 -5.19 7.04
CA ASN A 222 17.62 -5.87 7.20
C ASN A 222 17.30 -6.77 6.00
N LEU A 223 17.56 -6.33 4.76
CA LEU A 223 17.36 -7.16 3.58
C LEU A 223 18.27 -8.38 3.62
N ALA A 224 19.55 -8.24 3.98
CA ALA A 224 20.47 -9.36 4.15
C ALA A 224 19.95 -10.37 5.19
N ARG A 225 19.40 -9.89 6.31
CA ARG A 225 18.75 -10.72 7.32
C ARG A 225 17.54 -11.47 6.74
N HIS A 226 16.65 -10.79 6.02
CA HIS A 226 15.46 -11.40 5.40
C HIS A 226 15.85 -12.52 4.42
N ILE A 227 16.93 -12.34 3.65
CA ILE A 227 17.45 -13.36 2.73
C ILE A 227 17.93 -14.60 3.49
N VAL A 228 18.65 -14.41 4.60
CA VAL A 228 19.15 -15.51 5.42
C VAL A 228 18.01 -16.27 6.09
N GLU A 229 17.03 -15.56 6.62
CA GLU A 229 15.88 -16.16 7.32
C GLU A 229 14.86 -16.81 6.36
N CYS A 230 14.81 -16.37 5.08
CA CYS A 230 13.89 -16.89 4.07
C CYS A 230 14.61 -17.25 2.75
N PRO A 231 15.48 -18.28 2.74
CA PRO A 231 16.37 -18.58 1.61
C PRO A 231 15.64 -18.95 0.31
N ASN A 232 14.42 -19.47 0.40
CA ASN A 232 13.64 -19.90 -0.78
C ASN A 232 12.80 -18.77 -1.40
N LEU A 233 12.57 -17.67 -0.70
CA LEU A 233 11.64 -16.62 -1.10
C LEU A 233 12.03 -15.99 -2.45
N PHE A 234 13.30 -15.61 -2.61
CA PHE A 234 13.77 -14.98 -3.84
C PHE A 234 13.86 -15.94 -5.04
N PRO A 235 14.36 -17.20 -4.88
CA PRO A 235 14.27 -18.20 -5.94
C PRO A 235 12.84 -18.46 -6.43
N GLU A 236 11.85 -18.53 -5.54
CA GLU A 236 10.45 -18.75 -5.88
C GLU A 236 9.88 -17.60 -6.71
N VAL A 237 10.10 -16.37 -6.28
CA VAL A 237 9.65 -15.15 -7.02
C VAL A 237 10.34 -15.06 -8.38
N ARG A 238 11.66 -15.28 -8.45
CA ARG A 238 12.42 -15.30 -9.71
C ARG A 238 11.88 -16.36 -10.68
N ASN A 239 11.62 -17.56 -10.20
CA ASN A 239 11.09 -18.61 -11.05
C ASN A 239 9.72 -18.26 -11.63
N SER A 240 8.88 -17.57 -10.86
CA SER A 240 7.57 -17.09 -11.34
C SER A 240 7.72 -16.07 -12.49
N ILE A 241 8.72 -15.18 -12.44
CA ILE A 241 9.02 -14.24 -13.54
C ILE A 241 9.48 -14.98 -14.80
N PHE A 242 10.39 -15.95 -14.68
CA PHE A 242 10.85 -16.74 -15.83
C PHE A 242 9.72 -17.51 -16.53
N VAL A 243 8.77 -18.05 -15.77
CA VAL A 243 7.59 -18.72 -16.34
C VAL A 243 6.78 -17.73 -17.18
N LEU A 244 6.52 -16.54 -16.69
CA LEU A 244 5.77 -15.51 -17.40
C LEU A 244 6.45 -15.06 -18.70
N GLN A 245 7.77 -14.88 -18.68
CA GLN A 245 8.54 -14.54 -19.89
C GLN A 245 8.47 -15.65 -20.95
N ARG A 246 8.56 -16.92 -20.53
CA ARG A 246 8.44 -18.06 -21.43
C ARG A 246 7.06 -18.16 -22.08
N ASP A 247 6.00 -17.81 -21.34
CA ASP A 247 4.61 -17.89 -21.80
C ASP A 247 4.18 -16.65 -22.64
N GLY A 248 5.14 -15.82 -23.06
CA GLY A 248 4.96 -14.75 -24.05
C GLY A 248 4.48 -13.40 -23.49
N LEU A 249 4.47 -13.20 -22.17
CA LEU A 249 4.28 -11.90 -21.58
C LEU A 249 5.61 -11.12 -21.64
N SER A 250 5.79 -10.34 -22.70
CA SER A 250 6.90 -9.40 -22.83
C SER A 250 6.63 -8.22 -21.90
N PHE A 251 7.39 -8.12 -20.81
CA PHE A 251 7.46 -6.89 -20.03
C PHE A 251 8.40 -5.93 -20.78
N ALA A 252 7.90 -4.75 -21.18
CA ALA A 252 8.76 -3.66 -21.61
C ALA A 252 9.57 -3.20 -20.38
N VAL A 253 10.86 -3.46 -20.41
CA VAL A 253 11.87 -2.95 -19.46
C VAL A 253 12.13 -1.48 -19.77
#